data_b31a10572b93926bf2278e4832384394
#
_entry.id   b31a10572b93926bf2278e4832384394
#
_cell.length_a   1.000
_cell.length_b   1.000
_cell.length_c   1.000
_cell.angle_alpha   90.00
_cell.angle_beta   90.00
_cell.angle_gamma   90.00
#
_symmetry.space_group_name_H-M   'P 1'
#
loop_
_entity.id
_entity.type
_entity.pdbx_description
1 polymer ?
#
loop_
_entity_poly.entity_id
_entity_poly.type
_entity_poly.pdbx_seq_one_letter_code
_entity_poly.pdbx_strand_id
1 'polypeptide(L)'
;KSQKEMAESYAVVVATDKMKEFFLRNITDEIRVPLDTVVGLSDRLCRETNLKQEKQQEYSATIKKCASKLIGLIFNVLDLARLESGMMKFVVEEYDVVQLCTDARLMVEMQTENRTKVDLHTEPDMLLIDVDTTWFMKMLASVLKYPEESEGLFRVKFILSRPSEDYLQIKVVNSPIFM
;
A
#
# COMPACT_ATOMS: atom_id res chain seq x y z
N LYS A 1 33.21 -9.19 -23.03
CA LYS A 1 32.05 -9.69 -22.25
C LYS A 1 32.14 -9.24 -20.79
N SER A 2 33.27 -9.48 -20.13
CA SER A 2 33.47 -9.20 -18.70
C SER A 2 33.33 -7.73 -18.28
N GLN A 3 33.80 -6.74 -19.06
CA GLN A 3 33.69 -5.31 -18.71
C GLN A 3 32.25 -4.79 -18.80
N LYS A 4 31.46 -5.26 -19.75
CA LYS A 4 30.05 -4.88 -19.90
C LYS A 4 29.21 -5.47 -18.77
N GLU A 5 29.42 -6.75 -18.44
CA GLU A 5 28.76 -7.44 -17.33
C GLU A 5 29.10 -6.80 -15.96
N MET A 6 30.36 -6.34 -15.80
CA MET A 6 30.78 -5.63 -14.59
C MET A 6 30.17 -4.24 -14.47
N ALA A 7 30.03 -3.49 -15.60
CA ALA A 7 29.37 -2.19 -15.64
C ALA A 7 27.88 -2.31 -15.37
N GLU A 8 27.21 -3.32 -15.93
CA GLU A 8 25.78 -3.58 -15.68
C GLU A 8 25.55 -3.97 -14.20
N SER A 9 26.39 -4.84 -13.63
CA SER A 9 26.31 -5.20 -12.22
C SER A 9 26.54 -4.00 -11.30
N TYR A 10 27.52 -3.15 -11.61
CA TYR A 10 27.77 -1.92 -10.84
C TYR A 10 26.61 -0.93 -10.92
N ALA A 11 26.01 -0.76 -12.10
CA ALA A 11 24.84 0.10 -12.28
C ALA A 11 23.64 -0.38 -11.45
N VAL A 12 23.41 -1.69 -11.35
CA VAL A 12 22.35 -2.28 -10.52
C VAL A 12 22.60 -2.00 -9.03
N VAL A 13 23.83 -2.19 -8.56
CA VAL A 13 24.19 -1.92 -7.15
C VAL A 13 23.98 -0.45 -6.81
N VAL A 14 24.45 0.47 -7.65
CA VAL A 14 24.27 1.92 -7.42
C VAL A 14 22.78 2.33 -7.46
N ALA A 15 21.99 1.72 -8.35
CA ALA A 15 20.55 1.96 -8.41
C ALA A 15 19.83 1.47 -7.14
N THR A 16 20.24 0.31 -6.63
CA THR A 16 19.69 -0.27 -5.39
C THR A 16 20.00 0.59 -4.17
N ASP A 17 21.24 1.09 -4.05
CA ASP A 17 21.62 1.96 -2.93
C ASP A 17 20.87 3.30 -2.96
N LYS A 18 20.74 3.92 -4.12
CA LYS A 18 19.92 5.15 -4.28
C LYS A 18 18.46 4.92 -3.93
N MET A 19 17.91 3.76 -4.30
CA MET A 19 16.56 3.40 -3.97
C MET A 19 16.36 3.22 -2.46
N LYS A 20 17.35 2.63 -1.75
CA LYS A 20 17.36 2.52 -0.29
C LYS A 20 17.41 3.88 0.40
N GLU A 21 18.27 4.80 -0.06
CA GLU A 21 18.34 6.15 0.49
C GLU A 21 17.02 6.92 0.30
N PHE A 22 16.45 6.85 -0.91
CA PHE A 22 15.16 7.46 -1.22
C PHE A 22 14.04 6.89 -0.33
N PHE A 23 14.00 5.58 -0.17
CA PHE A 23 13.06 4.87 0.68
C PHE A 23 13.18 5.30 2.15
N LEU A 24 14.40 5.33 2.71
CA LEU A 24 14.62 5.75 4.11
C LEU A 24 14.23 7.21 4.34
N ARG A 25 14.49 8.10 3.38
CA ARG A 25 14.06 9.50 3.46
C ARG A 25 12.54 9.61 3.49
N ASN A 26 11.86 8.96 2.55
CA ASN A 26 10.40 9.00 2.46
C ASN A 26 9.73 8.44 3.72
N ILE A 27 10.22 7.32 4.26
CA ILE A 27 9.70 6.74 5.51
C ILE A 27 9.90 7.72 6.67
N THR A 28 11.06 8.38 6.76
CA THR A 28 11.33 9.34 7.83
C THR A 28 10.31 10.49 7.78
N ASP A 29 10.00 11.00 6.60
CA ASP A 29 9.04 12.09 6.44
C ASP A 29 7.60 11.60 6.68
N GLU A 30 7.24 10.39 6.22
CA GLU A 30 5.94 9.79 6.49
C GLU A 30 5.70 9.44 7.96
N ILE A 31 6.75 9.17 8.73
CA ILE A 31 6.68 8.94 10.19
C ILE A 31 6.57 10.27 10.93
N ARG A 32 7.33 11.29 10.52
CA ARG A 32 7.41 12.57 11.22
C ARG A 32 6.06 13.26 11.37
N VAL A 33 5.31 13.38 10.25
CA VAL A 33 4.04 14.13 10.24
C VAL A 33 3.00 13.55 11.21
N PRO A 34 2.65 12.25 11.18
CA PRO A 34 1.71 11.69 12.14
C PRO A 34 2.24 11.70 13.57
N LEU A 35 3.57 11.57 13.78
CA LEU A 35 4.17 11.63 15.10
C LEU A 35 4.05 13.04 15.71
N ASP A 36 4.38 14.08 14.95
CA ASP A 36 4.25 15.48 15.38
C ASP A 36 2.78 15.82 15.68
N THR A 37 1.84 15.27 14.89
CA THR A 37 0.40 15.43 15.14
C THR A 37 -0.01 14.78 16.46
N VAL A 38 0.44 13.55 16.74
CA VAL A 38 0.16 12.85 18.00
C VAL A 38 0.69 13.64 19.18
N VAL A 39 1.95 14.08 19.13
CA VAL A 39 2.59 14.87 20.20
C VAL A 39 1.85 16.20 20.39
N GLY A 40 1.60 16.95 19.33
CA GLY A 40 0.95 18.25 19.41
C GLY A 40 -0.48 18.20 19.95
N LEU A 41 -1.27 17.20 19.52
CA LEU A 41 -2.64 17.04 20.03
C LEU A 41 -2.67 16.50 21.47
N SER A 42 -1.74 15.63 21.83
CA SER A 42 -1.58 15.15 23.21
C SER A 42 -1.24 16.29 24.15
N ASP A 43 -0.31 17.18 23.77
CA ASP A 43 0.04 18.38 24.53
C ASP A 43 -1.15 19.32 24.73
N ARG A 44 -1.98 19.51 23.68
CA ARG A 44 -3.20 20.31 23.78
C ARG A 44 -4.21 19.69 24.74
N LEU A 45 -4.43 18.39 24.66
CA LEU A 45 -5.31 17.66 25.58
C LEU A 45 -4.88 17.81 27.04
N CYS A 46 -3.56 17.89 27.30
CA CYS A 46 -3.03 18.05 28.65
C CYS A 46 -3.09 19.49 29.16
N ARG A 47 -2.91 20.49 28.30
CA ARG A 47 -2.80 21.92 28.71
C ARG A 47 -4.12 22.66 28.74
N GLU A 48 -5.05 22.31 27.85
CA GLU A 48 -6.35 23.01 27.72
C GLU A 48 -7.37 22.45 28.71
N THR A 49 -7.50 23.08 29.88
CA THR A 49 -8.39 22.63 30.97
C THR A 49 -9.91 22.80 30.65
N ASN A 50 -10.26 23.60 29.65
CA ASN A 50 -11.66 23.89 29.27
C ASN A 50 -12.03 23.42 27.84
N LEU A 51 -11.39 22.34 27.36
CA LEU A 51 -11.73 21.78 26.05
C LEU A 51 -13.17 21.22 26.07
N LYS A 52 -13.96 21.64 25.10
CA LYS A 52 -15.28 21.05 24.87
C LYS A 52 -15.14 19.56 24.54
N GLN A 53 -16.08 18.75 25.02
CA GLN A 53 -16.09 17.30 24.84
C GLN A 53 -15.97 16.89 23.36
N GLU A 54 -16.60 17.62 22.45
CA GLU A 54 -16.51 17.39 21.00
C GLU A 54 -15.05 17.49 20.50
N LYS A 55 -14.31 18.53 20.93
CA LYS A 55 -12.89 18.70 20.57
C LYS A 55 -11.97 17.64 21.19
N GLN A 56 -12.27 17.21 22.40
CA GLN A 56 -11.53 16.08 23.01
C GLN A 56 -11.69 14.79 22.21
N GLN A 57 -12.92 14.52 21.74
CA GLN A 57 -13.23 13.37 20.90
C GLN A 57 -12.52 13.46 19.54
N GLU A 58 -12.56 14.64 18.90
CA GLU A 58 -11.88 14.90 17.64
C GLU A 58 -10.35 14.67 17.75
N TYR A 59 -9.71 15.25 18.78
CA TYR A 59 -8.27 15.06 19.02
C TYR A 59 -7.93 13.61 19.30
N SER A 60 -8.73 12.93 20.13
CA SER A 60 -8.52 11.50 20.42
C SER A 60 -8.68 10.62 19.17
N ALA A 61 -9.65 10.90 18.33
CA ALA A 61 -9.86 10.18 17.07
C ALA A 61 -8.68 10.40 16.11
N THR A 62 -8.19 11.64 16.01
CA THR A 62 -7.03 11.98 15.17
C THR A 62 -5.76 11.30 15.67
N ILE A 63 -5.51 11.31 16.99
CA ILE A 63 -4.38 10.62 17.60
C ILE A 63 -4.43 9.12 17.28
N LYS A 64 -5.58 8.48 17.45
CA LYS A 64 -5.76 7.05 17.11
C LYS A 64 -5.48 6.77 15.64
N LYS A 65 -5.99 7.63 14.73
CA LYS A 65 -5.75 7.51 13.28
C LYS A 65 -4.26 7.61 12.97
N CYS A 66 -3.56 8.59 13.53
CA CYS A 66 -2.12 8.77 13.35
C CYS A 66 -1.31 7.60 13.92
N ALA A 67 -1.67 7.10 15.11
CA ALA A 67 -1.02 5.93 15.71
C ALA A 67 -1.20 4.68 14.85
N SER A 68 -2.41 4.43 14.32
CA SER A 68 -2.66 3.31 13.41
C SER A 68 -1.85 3.42 12.12
N LYS A 69 -1.70 4.64 11.57
CA LYS A 69 -0.84 4.89 10.40
C LYS A 69 0.63 4.57 10.70
N LEU A 70 1.15 5.01 11.85
CA LEU A 70 2.52 4.72 12.28
C LEU A 70 2.77 3.21 12.44
N ILE A 71 1.84 2.49 13.06
CA ILE A 71 1.92 1.04 13.20
C ILE A 71 1.97 0.37 11.81
N GLY A 72 1.12 0.81 10.88
CA GLY A 72 1.12 0.31 9.50
C GLY A 72 2.46 0.54 8.79
N LEU A 73 3.07 1.71 8.95
CA LEU A 73 4.39 2.02 8.39
C LEU A 73 5.48 1.10 8.97
N ILE A 74 5.47 0.86 10.28
CA ILE A 74 6.42 -0.06 10.92
C ILE A 74 6.29 -1.47 10.35
N PHE A 75 5.07 -2.00 10.20
CA PHE A 75 4.85 -3.31 9.60
C PHE A 75 5.34 -3.37 8.15
N ASN A 76 5.11 -2.33 7.36
CA ASN A 76 5.60 -2.27 5.98
C ASN A 76 7.15 -2.32 5.92
N VAL A 77 7.83 -1.61 6.82
CA VAL A 77 9.30 -1.65 6.92
C VAL A 77 9.79 -3.03 7.31
N LEU A 78 9.15 -3.66 8.30
CA LEU A 78 9.50 -5.02 8.74
C LEU A 78 9.26 -6.06 7.63
N ASP A 79 8.15 -5.94 6.90
CA ASP A 79 7.85 -6.82 5.77
C ASP A 79 8.90 -6.68 4.66
N LEU A 80 9.30 -5.44 4.34
CA LEU A 80 10.36 -5.20 3.38
C LEU A 80 11.71 -5.79 3.83
N ALA A 81 12.07 -5.60 5.10
CA ALA A 81 13.30 -6.17 5.65
C ALA A 81 13.31 -7.71 5.61
N ARG A 82 12.16 -8.36 5.88
CA ARG A 82 12.00 -9.82 5.75
C ARG A 82 12.11 -10.27 4.30
N LEU A 83 11.53 -9.52 3.36
CA LEU A 83 11.61 -9.81 1.94
C LEU A 83 13.07 -9.71 1.44
N GLU A 84 13.76 -8.61 1.77
CA GLU A 84 15.15 -8.38 1.37
C GLU A 84 16.12 -9.40 1.95
N SER A 85 15.90 -9.85 3.19
CA SER A 85 16.73 -10.86 3.85
C SER A 85 16.43 -12.31 3.42
N GLY A 86 15.41 -12.51 2.57
CA GLY A 86 14.96 -13.85 2.17
C GLY A 86 14.29 -14.65 3.31
N MET A 87 13.98 -13.98 4.43
CA MET A 87 13.32 -14.63 5.58
C MET A 87 11.80 -14.68 5.42
N MET A 88 11.25 -14.05 4.38
CA MET A 88 9.82 -14.09 4.12
C MET A 88 9.41 -15.49 3.65
N LYS A 89 8.44 -16.07 4.32
CA LYS A 89 7.83 -17.35 3.95
C LYS A 89 6.49 -17.07 3.28
N PHE A 90 6.36 -17.54 2.04
CA PHE A 90 5.11 -17.49 1.31
C PHE A 90 4.36 -18.81 1.46
N VAL A 91 3.08 -18.74 1.73
CA VAL A 91 2.17 -19.89 1.71
C VAL A 91 1.45 -19.88 0.37
N VAL A 92 1.99 -20.62 -0.59
CA VAL A 92 1.50 -20.66 -1.96
C VAL A 92 0.49 -21.79 -2.10
N GLU A 93 -0.71 -21.45 -2.58
CA GLU A 93 -1.80 -22.38 -2.84
C GLU A 93 -2.43 -22.06 -4.20
N GLU A 94 -3.02 -23.05 -4.86
CA GLU A 94 -3.77 -22.84 -6.10
C GLU A 94 -5.06 -22.09 -5.78
N TYR A 95 -5.24 -20.93 -6.39
CA TYR A 95 -6.40 -20.09 -6.15
C TYR A 95 -6.87 -19.36 -7.41
N ASP A 96 -8.18 -19.05 -7.50
CA ASP A 96 -8.73 -18.27 -8.61
C ASP A 96 -8.40 -16.77 -8.43
N VAL A 97 -7.49 -16.28 -9.26
CA VAL A 97 -7.04 -14.89 -9.20
C VAL A 97 -8.15 -13.89 -9.60
N VAL A 98 -9.14 -14.31 -10.40
CA VAL A 98 -10.30 -13.48 -10.74
C VAL A 98 -11.15 -13.23 -9.50
N GLN A 99 -11.32 -14.25 -8.66
CA GLN A 99 -12.00 -14.12 -7.38
C GLN A 99 -11.22 -13.19 -6.44
N LEU A 100 -9.89 -13.35 -6.33
CA LEU A 100 -9.05 -12.44 -5.52
C LEU A 100 -9.17 -10.97 -5.97
N CYS A 101 -9.20 -10.72 -7.27
CA CYS A 101 -9.39 -9.37 -7.80
C CYS A 101 -10.78 -8.80 -7.43
N THR A 102 -11.80 -9.65 -7.44
CA THR A 102 -13.17 -9.29 -7.05
C THR A 102 -13.23 -8.95 -5.56
N ASP A 103 -12.62 -9.77 -4.72
CA ASP A 103 -12.56 -9.57 -3.28
C ASP A 103 -11.76 -8.30 -2.91
N ALA A 104 -10.63 -8.06 -3.59
CA ALA A 104 -9.84 -6.83 -3.43
C ALA A 104 -10.65 -5.58 -3.78
N ARG A 105 -11.42 -5.61 -4.88
CA ARG A 105 -12.34 -4.53 -5.25
C ARG A 105 -13.32 -4.23 -4.14
N LEU A 106 -14.04 -5.25 -3.66
CA LEU A 106 -15.05 -5.10 -2.60
C LEU A 106 -14.42 -4.56 -1.32
N MET A 107 -13.26 -5.09 -0.93
CA MET A 107 -12.53 -4.66 0.25
C MET A 107 -12.16 -3.17 0.17
N VAL A 108 -11.62 -2.71 -0.95
CA VAL A 108 -11.21 -1.32 -1.14
C VAL A 108 -12.44 -0.39 -1.17
N GLU A 109 -13.51 -0.76 -1.86
CA GLU A 109 -14.76 0.01 -1.90
C GLU A 109 -15.36 0.18 -0.49
N MET A 110 -15.35 -0.90 0.31
CA MET A 110 -15.81 -0.85 1.71
C MET A 110 -14.90 0.01 2.59
N GLN A 111 -13.58 -0.17 2.52
CA GLN A 111 -12.61 0.58 3.33
C GLN A 111 -12.62 2.08 3.04
N THR A 112 -12.94 2.46 1.81
CA THR A 112 -13.03 3.86 1.40
C THR A 112 -14.45 4.43 1.51
N GLU A 113 -15.36 3.73 2.17
CA GLU A 113 -16.78 4.13 2.28
C GLU A 113 -17.40 4.44 0.90
N ASN A 114 -17.07 3.64 -0.10
CA ASN A 114 -17.46 3.82 -1.49
C ASN A 114 -16.95 5.12 -2.17
N ARG A 115 -15.96 5.79 -1.60
CA ARG A 115 -15.29 6.93 -2.28
C ARG A 115 -14.43 6.50 -3.45
N THR A 116 -13.90 5.27 -3.41
CA THR A 116 -13.25 4.64 -4.55
C THR A 116 -14.19 3.65 -5.21
N LYS A 117 -14.40 3.79 -6.52
CA LYS A 117 -15.12 2.83 -7.36
C LYS A 117 -14.13 2.11 -8.26
N VAL A 118 -14.14 0.79 -8.21
CA VAL A 118 -13.23 -0.04 -8.99
C VAL A 118 -14.00 -0.73 -10.12
N ASP A 119 -13.75 -0.31 -11.34
CA ASP A 119 -14.27 -0.94 -12.54
C ASP A 119 -13.36 -2.13 -12.90
N LEU A 120 -13.73 -3.33 -12.47
CA LEU A 120 -12.99 -4.57 -12.71
C LEU A 120 -13.34 -5.15 -14.08
N HIS A 121 -12.33 -5.38 -14.91
CA HIS A 121 -12.43 -6.07 -16.18
C HIS A 121 -11.47 -7.26 -16.18
N THR A 122 -12.01 -8.46 -16.40
CA THR A 122 -11.23 -9.70 -16.51
C THR A 122 -11.43 -10.30 -17.88
N GLU A 123 -10.35 -10.66 -18.58
CA GLU A 123 -10.44 -11.39 -19.85
C GLU A 123 -10.79 -12.87 -19.64
N PRO A 124 -10.18 -13.60 -18.65
CA PRO A 124 -10.68 -14.91 -18.25
C PRO A 124 -11.77 -14.76 -17.19
N ASP A 125 -12.80 -15.62 -17.27
CA ASP A 125 -13.84 -15.69 -16.23
C ASP A 125 -13.32 -16.38 -14.96
N MET A 126 -12.35 -17.28 -15.09
CA MET A 126 -11.67 -17.99 -14.03
C MET A 126 -10.22 -18.24 -14.43
N LEU A 127 -9.30 -18.05 -13.48
CA LEU A 127 -7.88 -18.29 -13.71
C LEU A 127 -7.22 -18.82 -12.43
N LEU A 128 -6.95 -20.13 -12.40
CA LEU A 128 -6.23 -20.78 -11.31
C LEU A 128 -4.73 -20.55 -11.47
N ILE A 129 -4.09 -20.05 -10.40
CA ILE A 129 -2.65 -19.88 -10.30
C ILE A 129 -2.18 -20.19 -8.88
N ASP A 130 -0.92 -20.59 -8.77
CA ASP A 130 -0.24 -20.75 -7.49
C ASP A 130 0.13 -19.38 -6.93
N VAL A 131 -0.48 -18.99 -5.81
CA VAL A 131 -0.31 -17.66 -5.23
C VAL A 131 -0.44 -17.67 -3.70
N ASP A 132 0.32 -16.82 -3.02
CA ASP A 132 0.03 -16.48 -1.63
C ASP A 132 -1.10 -15.45 -1.60
N THR A 133 -2.29 -15.89 -1.22
CA THR A 133 -3.51 -15.06 -1.25
C THR A 133 -3.41 -13.83 -0.36
N THR A 134 -2.75 -13.94 0.80
CA THR A 134 -2.57 -12.85 1.77
C THR A 134 -1.71 -11.73 1.17
N TRP A 135 -0.56 -12.08 0.61
CA TRP A 135 0.35 -11.12 0.00
C TRP A 135 -0.19 -10.55 -1.30
N PHE A 136 -0.86 -11.37 -2.09
CA PHE A 136 -1.50 -10.91 -3.32
C PHE A 136 -2.61 -9.88 -3.03
N MET A 137 -3.48 -10.16 -2.07
CA MET A 137 -4.52 -9.22 -1.61
C MET A 137 -3.93 -7.93 -1.05
N LYS A 138 -2.85 -8.02 -0.25
CA LYS A 138 -2.16 -6.86 0.30
C LYS A 138 -1.56 -5.98 -0.81
N MET A 139 -0.96 -6.60 -1.83
CA MET A 139 -0.45 -5.91 -3.02
C MET A 139 -1.58 -5.19 -3.77
N LEU A 140 -2.68 -5.89 -4.08
CA LEU A 140 -3.82 -5.30 -4.77
C LEU A 140 -4.43 -4.15 -3.99
N ALA A 141 -4.65 -4.33 -2.69
CA ALA A 141 -5.20 -3.28 -1.83
C ALA A 141 -4.31 -2.04 -1.79
N SER A 142 -2.99 -2.20 -1.77
CA SER A 142 -2.06 -1.06 -1.76
C SER A 142 -2.07 -0.28 -3.08
N VAL A 143 -2.24 -0.97 -4.21
CA VAL A 143 -2.30 -0.34 -5.55
C VAL A 143 -3.66 0.34 -5.80
N LEU A 144 -4.74 -0.23 -5.24
CA LEU A 144 -6.10 0.29 -5.43
C LEU A 144 -6.50 1.32 -4.36
N LYS A 145 -5.68 1.49 -3.32
CA LYS A 145 -6.01 2.36 -2.17
C LYS A 145 -6.12 3.82 -2.60
N TYR A 146 -7.19 4.45 -2.13
CA TYR A 146 -7.45 5.88 -2.28
C TYR A 146 -6.47 6.72 -1.44
N PRO A 147 -5.91 7.85 -1.95
CA PRO A 147 -5.19 8.79 -1.14
C PRO A 147 -6.12 9.47 -0.14
N GLU A 148 -5.81 9.38 1.15
CA GLU A 148 -6.63 9.94 2.23
C GLU A 148 -6.85 11.47 2.14
N GLU A 149 -5.97 12.16 1.42
CA GLU A 149 -5.96 13.63 1.29
C GLU A 149 -6.81 14.15 0.13
N SER A 150 -7.38 13.27 -0.69
CA SER A 150 -8.17 13.67 -1.84
C SER A 150 -9.65 13.82 -1.48
N GLU A 151 -10.23 14.95 -1.83
CA GLU A 151 -11.68 15.18 -1.76
C GLU A 151 -12.33 14.68 -3.06
N GLY A 152 -13.39 13.87 -2.94
CA GLY A 152 -14.21 13.44 -4.07
C GLY A 152 -14.31 11.94 -4.30
N LEU A 153 -14.97 11.58 -5.41
CA LEU A 153 -15.15 10.20 -5.84
C LEU A 153 -14.05 9.84 -6.84
N PHE A 154 -13.36 8.73 -6.59
CA PHE A 154 -12.35 8.19 -7.50
C PHE A 154 -12.87 6.98 -8.26
N ARG A 155 -12.49 6.91 -9.52
CA ARG A 155 -12.75 5.75 -10.37
C ARG A 155 -11.43 5.15 -10.82
N VAL A 156 -11.24 3.88 -10.50
CA VAL A 156 -10.07 3.11 -10.87
C VAL A 156 -10.50 2.01 -11.84
N LYS A 157 -9.91 1.99 -13.03
CA LYS A 157 -10.10 0.88 -13.97
C LYS A 157 -9.02 -0.16 -13.68
N PHE A 158 -9.46 -1.37 -13.36
CA PHE A 158 -8.63 -2.51 -13.04
C PHE A 158 -8.83 -3.59 -14.07
N ILE A 159 -7.78 -3.94 -14.80
CA ILE A 159 -7.84 -4.89 -15.90
C ILE A 159 -6.92 -6.05 -15.56
N LEU A 160 -7.49 -7.26 -15.55
CA LEU A 160 -6.77 -8.52 -15.46
C LEU A 160 -6.79 -9.19 -16.83
N SER A 161 -5.62 -9.52 -17.35
CA SER A 161 -5.49 -10.23 -18.63
C SER A 161 -4.34 -11.24 -18.58
N ARG A 162 -4.42 -12.25 -19.44
CA ARG A 162 -3.39 -13.27 -19.61
C ARG A 162 -2.83 -13.23 -21.01
N PRO A 163 -1.84 -12.36 -21.30
CA PRO A 163 -1.30 -12.18 -22.65
C PRO A 163 -0.56 -13.42 -23.17
N SER A 164 -0.09 -14.32 -22.28
CA SER A 164 0.48 -15.62 -22.63
C SER A 164 0.32 -16.61 -21.47
N GLU A 165 0.65 -17.88 -21.69
CA GLU A 165 0.56 -18.92 -20.65
C GLU A 165 1.44 -18.61 -19.42
N ASP A 166 2.58 -17.95 -19.64
CA ASP A 166 3.57 -17.67 -18.59
C ASP A 166 3.38 -16.32 -17.89
N TYR A 167 2.47 -15.47 -18.38
CA TYR A 167 2.34 -14.11 -17.89
C TYR A 167 0.89 -13.75 -17.52
N LEU A 168 0.75 -13.26 -16.29
CA LEU A 168 -0.45 -12.56 -15.83
C LEU A 168 -0.19 -11.06 -15.85
N GLN A 169 -1.04 -10.30 -16.52
CA GLN A 169 -0.94 -8.84 -16.53
C GLN A 169 -2.08 -8.23 -15.72
N ILE A 170 -1.69 -7.41 -14.73
CA ILE A 170 -2.60 -6.56 -13.99
C ILE A 170 -2.31 -5.11 -14.39
N LYS A 171 -3.31 -4.46 -14.98
CA LYS A 171 -3.21 -3.05 -15.39
C LYS A 171 -4.19 -2.22 -14.59
N VAL A 172 -3.66 -1.24 -13.87
CA VAL A 172 -4.44 -0.25 -13.12
C VAL A 172 -4.36 1.07 -13.84
N VAL A 173 -5.51 1.64 -14.19
CA VAL A 173 -5.60 2.90 -14.94
C VAL A 173 -6.41 3.88 -14.10
N ASN A 174 -5.97 5.14 -14.09
CA ASN A 174 -6.57 6.20 -13.27
C ASN A 174 -6.50 5.93 -11.77
N SER A 175 -5.46 5.22 -11.33
CA SER A 175 -5.19 5.07 -9.91
C SER A 175 -4.77 6.41 -9.32
N PRO A 176 -5.29 6.78 -8.15
CA PRO A 176 -4.89 8.01 -7.45
C PRO A 176 -3.39 8.03 -7.08
N ILE A 177 -2.73 6.89 -7.07
CA ILE A 177 -1.28 6.76 -6.77
C ILE A 177 -0.40 7.29 -7.91
N PHE A 178 -0.95 7.37 -9.13
CA PHE A 178 -0.18 7.72 -10.35
C PHE A 178 -0.58 9.07 -10.98
N MET A 179 -1.38 9.89 -10.28
CA MET A 179 -1.71 11.25 -10.71
C MET A 179 -0.78 12.28 -10.10
#